data_7388c0d007b8c773d87dddd45feeecc1
#
_entry.id   7388c0d007b8c773d87dddd45feeecc1
#
_cell.length_a   1.000
_cell.length_b   1.000
_cell.length_c   1.000
_cell.angle_alpha   90.00
_cell.angle_beta   90.00
_cell.angle_gamma   90.00
#
_symmetry.space_group_name_H-M   'P 1'
#
loop_
_entity.id
_entity.type
_entity.pdbx_description
1 polymer ?
#
loop_
_entity_poly.entity_id
_entity_poly.type
_entity_poly.pdbx_seq_one_letter_code
_entity_poly.pdbx_strand_id
1 'polypeptide(L)'
;AGFNEKIRVPGGFRLRNTASERVWNTPSGKAEFHAHAVPTDTPVHRARERHADATVFTLATVRSHDQYNTTIYGMDDRYRGVFGQRRVVFINKEDLHTIRMNDGEWVDMVTLSEDGTTRRADGFRLVAYDIPRGCLAAYYPETNPLVPLSSVADQARTPTSKSIPVMLVPSQVARTADTQAATTAEA
;
A
#
# COMPACT_ATOMS: atom_id res chain seq x y z
N ALA A 1 31.50 -0.26 13.87
CA ALA A 1 32.79 -0.98 13.91
C ALA A 1 32.57 -2.37 14.50
N GLY A 2 33.28 -3.39 14.01
CA GLY A 2 33.25 -4.76 14.54
C GLY A 2 32.01 -5.59 14.22
N PHE A 3 31.16 -5.19 13.26
CA PHE A 3 29.97 -5.94 12.90
C PHE A 3 30.32 -7.30 12.30
N ASN A 4 31.30 -7.35 11.41
CA ASN A 4 31.74 -8.58 10.76
C ASN A 4 32.34 -9.63 11.73
N GLU A 5 32.92 -9.16 12.85
CA GLU A 5 33.39 -10.05 13.90
C GLU A 5 32.25 -10.59 14.74
N LYS A 6 31.24 -9.73 15.05
CA LYS A 6 30.08 -10.10 15.84
C LYS A 6 29.19 -11.14 15.16
N ILE A 7 28.95 -11.02 13.83
CA ILE A 7 28.12 -11.98 13.09
C ILE A 7 28.74 -13.38 12.98
N ARG A 8 30.04 -13.51 13.27
CA ARG A 8 30.76 -14.80 13.26
C ARG A 8 30.73 -15.54 14.61
N VAL A 9 30.18 -14.88 15.64
CA VAL A 9 30.07 -15.51 16.96
C VAL A 9 29.01 -16.62 16.91
N PRO A 10 29.34 -17.88 17.23
CA PRO A 10 28.35 -18.94 17.33
C PRO A 10 27.23 -18.58 18.32
N GLY A 11 25.96 -18.78 17.91
CA GLY A 11 24.81 -18.38 18.69
C GLY A 11 24.34 -16.93 18.46
N GLY A 12 25.10 -16.17 17.64
CA GLY A 12 24.76 -14.81 17.28
C GLY A 12 25.13 -13.77 18.36
N PHE A 13 24.56 -12.59 18.26
CA PHE A 13 24.80 -11.49 19.20
C PHE A 13 23.54 -10.60 19.31
N ARG A 14 23.43 -9.91 20.42
CA ARG A 14 22.39 -8.92 20.65
C ARG A 14 22.83 -7.57 20.09
N LEU A 15 22.03 -7.01 19.18
CA LEU A 15 22.15 -5.59 18.83
C LEU A 15 21.67 -4.74 20.01
N ARG A 16 22.53 -3.85 20.46
CA ARG A 16 22.17 -2.87 21.48
C ARG A 16 21.12 -1.92 20.92
N ASN A 17 20.10 -1.69 21.69
CA ASN A 17 19.01 -0.76 21.35
C ASN A 17 18.86 0.22 22.52
N THR A 18 19.01 1.50 22.25
CA THR A 18 18.94 2.56 23.26
C THR A 18 17.64 2.53 24.06
N ALA A 19 16.52 2.26 23.40
CA ALA A 19 15.21 2.16 24.06
C ALA A 19 15.16 0.98 25.04
N SER A 20 15.68 -0.21 24.66
CA SER A 20 15.68 -1.38 25.53
C SER A 20 16.65 -1.26 26.70
N GLU A 21 17.73 -0.49 26.52
CA GLU A 21 18.73 -0.22 27.56
C GLU A 21 18.40 1.03 28.38
N ARG A 22 17.38 1.79 27.97
CA ARG A 22 16.96 3.07 28.57
C ARG A 22 18.12 4.08 28.63
N VAL A 23 18.99 4.05 27.63
CA VAL A 23 20.11 4.98 27.45
C VAL A 23 19.78 5.90 26.29
N TRP A 24 19.55 7.16 26.56
CA TRP A 24 19.11 8.15 25.58
C TRP A 24 20.25 9.13 25.29
N ASN A 25 20.64 9.25 24.04
CA ASN A 25 21.67 10.20 23.58
C ASN A 25 21.04 11.56 23.27
N THR A 26 20.30 12.10 24.21
CA THR A 26 19.68 13.42 24.16
C THR A 26 20.38 14.34 25.18
N PRO A 27 20.28 15.67 25.06
CA PRO A 27 20.85 16.59 26.04
C PRO A 27 20.33 16.35 27.47
N SER A 28 19.09 15.93 27.61
CA SER A 28 18.45 15.62 28.89
C SER A 28 18.81 14.22 29.45
N GLY A 29 19.39 13.35 28.64
CA GLY A 29 19.59 11.93 28.97
C GLY A 29 18.29 11.14 29.10
N LYS A 30 17.14 11.67 28.66
CA LYS A 30 15.82 11.08 28.72
C LYS A 30 15.20 10.98 27.33
N ALA A 31 14.20 10.13 27.16
CA ALA A 31 13.38 10.14 25.95
C ALA A 31 12.70 11.51 25.80
N GLU A 32 12.78 12.10 24.61
CA GLU A 32 12.17 13.38 24.30
C GLU A 32 11.01 13.19 23.34
N PHE A 33 9.86 13.76 23.67
CA PHE A 33 8.65 13.71 22.86
C PHE A 33 8.43 15.09 22.24
N HIS A 34 8.26 15.11 20.93
CA HIS A 34 8.03 16.34 20.18
C HIS A 34 6.63 16.35 19.57
N ALA A 35 5.91 17.46 19.73
CA ALA A 35 4.68 17.68 19.00
C ALA A 35 5.01 18.19 17.60
N HIS A 36 4.54 17.48 16.59
CA HIS A 36 4.70 17.88 15.19
C HIS A 36 3.35 18.30 14.61
N ALA A 37 3.35 19.33 13.78
CA ALA A 37 2.17 19.68 13.00
C ALA A 37 1.85 18.58 12.00
N VAL A 38 0.56 18.38 11.75
CA VAL A 38 0.11 17.45 10.70
C VAL A 38 0.57 17.99 9.35
N PRO A 39 1.26 17.20 8.51
CA PRO A 39 1.70 17.68 7.20
C PRO A 39 0.50 18.06 6.31
N THR A 40 0.55 19.24 5.73
CA THR A 40 -0.46 19.73 4.78
C THR A 40 0.01 19.66 3.33
N ASP A 41 1.30 19.45 3.11
CA ASP A 41 1.91 19.28 1.80
C ASP A 41 2.49 17.86 1.67
N THR A 42 1.67 16.92 1.19
CA THR A 42 2.07 15.54 0.88
C THR A 42 1.88 15.27 -0.61
N PRO A 43 2.50 14.21 -1.17
CA PRO A 43 2.25 13.81 -2.55
C PRO A 43 0.76 13.63 -2.90
N VAL A 44 -0.05 13.20 -1.93
CA VAL A 44 -1.50 13.06 -2.12
C VAL A 44 -2.20 14.42 -2.19
N HIS A 45 -1.83 15.38 -1.34
CA HIS A 45 -2.39 16.74 -1.41
C HIS A 45 -2.08 17.38 -2.76
N ARG A 46 -0.83 17.34 -3.19
CA ARG A 46 -0.41 17.88 -4.49
C ARG A 46 -1.06 17.16 -5.68
N ALA A 47 -1.29 15.84 -5.56
CA ALA A 47 -2.02 15.11 -6.60
C ALA A 47 -3.49 15.54 -6.69
N ARG A 48 -4.16 15.77 -5.56
CA ARG A 48 -5.54 16.30 -5.51
C ARG A 48 -5.66 17.68 -6.14
N GLU A 49 -4.69 18.55 -5.90
CA GLU A 49 -4.66 19.88 -6.51
C GLU A 49 -4.46 19.82 -8.02
N ARG A 50 -3.54 18.96 -8.51
CA ARG A 50 -3.28 18.80 -9.94
C ARG A 50 -4.42 18.10 -10.70
N HIS A 51 -5.17 17.24 -10.04
CA HIS A 51 -6.24 16.44 -10.63
C HIS A 51 -7.59 16.71 -9.93
N ALA A 52 -7.97 18.00 -9.88
CA ALA A 52 -9.16 18.45 -9.17
C ALA A 52 -10.49 17.88 -9.76
N ASP A 53 -10.46 17.44 -11.00
CA ASP A 53 -11.54 16.79 -11.73
C ASP A 53 -11.63 15.27 -11.51
N ALA A 54 -10.64 14.68 -10.84
CA ALA A 54 -10.57 13.25 -10.57
C ALA A 54 -10.70 12.92 -9.08
N THR A 55 -11.25 11.73 -8.77
CA THR A 55 -11.24 11.21 -7.41
C THR A 55 -9.88 10.61 -7.10
N VAL A 56 -9.08 11.32 -6.28
CA VAL A 56 -7.74 10.91 -5.86
C VAL A 56 -7.80 10.24 -4.49
N PHE A 57 -7.39 8.99 -4.46
CA PHE A 57 -7.30 8.17 -3.24
C PHE A 57 -5.87 8.12 -2.69
N THR A 58 -5.78 7.90 -1.39
CA THR A 58 -4.52 7.55 -0.70
C THR A 58 -4.43 6.03 -0.58
N LEU A 59 -3.56 5.39 -1.35
CA LEU A 59 -3.33 3.95 -1.25
C LEU A 59 -2.22 3.65 -0.24
N ALA A 60 -2.51 2.73 0.68
CA ALA A 60 -1.52 2.09 1.56
C ALA A 60 -1.34 0.62 1.17
N THR A 61 -0.10 0.19 0.91
CA THR A 61 0.18 -1.23 0.72
C THR A 61 0.16 -1.96 2.07
N VAL A 62 -0.46 -3.13 2.14
CA VAL A 62 -0.58 -3.91 3.36
C VAL A 62 -0.16 -5.37 3.14
N ARG A 63 0.17 -6.07 4.21
CA ARG A 63 0.33 -7.53 4.20
C ARG A 63 -1.03 -8.21 4.29
N SER A 64 -1.19 -9.34 3.60
CA SER A 64 -2.23 -10.28 3.98
C SER A 64 -1.89 -10.91 5.33
N HIS A 65 -2.87 -11.51 5.99
CA HIS A 65 -2.57 -12.30 7.18
C HIS A 65 -1.65 -13.47 6.82
N ASP A 66 -0.78 -13.85 7.74
CA ASP A 66 0.24 -14.90 7.56
C ASP A 66 1.30 -14.60 6.47
N GLN A 67 1.37 -13.38 5.94
CA GLN A 67 2.39 -13.00 4.98
C GLN A 67 3.72 -12.64 5.65
N TYR A 68 4.81 -13.26 5.19
CA TYR A 68 6.18 -12.94 5.58
C TYR A 68 6.92 -12.23 4.43
N ASN A 69 7.07 -10.92 4.55
CA ASN A 69 7.64 -10.02 3.52
C ASN A 69 6.99 -10.24 2.15
N THR A 70 7.80 -10.32 1.08
CA THR A 70 7.35 -10.52 -0.30
C THR A 70 7.50 -11.97 -0.76
N THR A 71 7.92 -12.87 0.11
CA THR A 71 8.41 -14.20 -0.25
C THR A 71 7.43 -15.30 0.12
N ILE A 72 6.81 -15.23 1.29
CA ILE A 72 5.92 -16.26 1.82
C ILE A 72 4.55 -15.64 2.05
N TYR A 73 3.55 -16.09 1.30
CA TYR A 73 2.16 -15.70 1.47
C TYR A 73 1.23 -16.74 0.82
N GLY A 74 0.04 -16.85 1.39
CA GLY A 74 -1.05 -17.63 0.81
C GLY A 74 -1.99 -16.75 -0.02
N MET A 75 -3.00 -17.41 -0.61
CA MET A 75 -4.06 -16.77 -1.38
C MET A 75 -5.24 -16.33 -0.50
N ASP A 76 -5.21 -16.69 0.78
CA ASP A 76 -6.31 -16.45 1.72
C ASP A 76 -5.89 -15.44 2.79
N ASP A 77 -6.74 -14.46 3.04
CA ASP A 77 -6.70 -13.60 4.21
C ASP A 77 -8.04 -13.72 4.95
N ARG A 78 -8.13 -14.74 5.80
CA ARG A 78 -9.35 -15.08 6.56
C ARG A 78 -9.81 -13.94 7.48
N TYR A 79 -8.91 -13.07 7.93
CA TYR A 79 -9.24 -11.96 8.81
C TYR A 79 -9.91 -10.79 8.07
N ARG A 80 -9.67 -10.68 6.76
CA ARG A 80 -10.32 -9.68 5.91
C ARG A 80 -11.36 -10.27 4.97
N GLY A 81 -11.64 -11.59 5.07
CA GLY A 81 -12.65 -12.24 4.24
C GLY A 81 -12.25 -12.38 2.77
N VAL A 82 -10.95 -12.42 2.47
CA VAL A 82 -10.43 -12.59 1.12
C VAL A 82 -9.95 -14.03 0.95
N PHE A 83 -10.44 -14.74 -0.07
CA PHE A 83 -10.11 -16.14 -0.33
C PHE A 83 -9.79 -16.37 -1.81
N GLY A 84 -8.78 -17.22 -2.05
CA GLY A 84 -8.38 -17.66 -3.39
C GLY A 84 -7.74 -16.57 -4.26
N GLN A 85 -7.47 -15.39 -3.74
CA GLN A 85 -6.96 -14.26 -4.52
C GLN A 85 -6.17 -13.26 -3.66
N ARG A 86 -5.37 -12.45 -4.34
CA ARG A 86 -4.62 -11.36 -3.71
C ARG A 86 -4.78 -10.01 -4.42
N ARG A 87 -5.23 -10.03 -5.69
CA ARG A 87 -5.52 -8.79 -6.42
C ARG A 87 -6.84 -8.19 -5.96
N VAL A 88 -6.84 -7.64 -4.74
CA VAL A 88 -7.97 -6.94 -4.13
C VAL A 88 -7.56 -5.55 -3.69
N VAL A 89 -8.49 -4.62 -3.74
CA VAL A 89 -8.36 -3.29 -3.16
C VAL A 89 -9.52 -3.02 -2.23
N PHE A 90 -9.20 -2.78 -0.96
CA PHE A 90 -10.17 -2.42 0.07
C PHE A 90 -10.53 -0.95 -0.07
N ILE A 91 -11.82 -0.66 -0.01
CA ILE A 91 -12.37 0.68 -0.19
C ILE A 91 -13.55 0.93 0.76
N ASN A 92 -13.72 2.15 1.21
CA ASN A 92 -14.88 2.54 2.00
C ASN A 92 -16.18 2.46 1.17
N LYS A 93 -17.28 2.00 1.78
CA LYS A 93 -18.58 1.86 1.11
C LYS A 93 -19.11 3.17 0.51
N GLU A 94 -18.94 4.29 1.21
CA GLU A 94 -19.36 5.60 0.72
C GLU A 94 -18.53 6.04 -0.49
N ASP A 95 -17.27 5.63 -0.55
CA ASP A 95 -16.41 5.93 -1.70
C ASP A 95 -16.82 5.11 -2.93
N LEU A 96 -17.29 3.87 -2.77
CA LEU A 96 -17.90 3.09 -3.85
C LEU A 96 -19.05 3.85 -4.51
N HIS A 97 -19.96 4.40 -3.69
CA HIS A 97 -21.05 5.24 -4.21
C HIS A 97 -20.54 6.47 -4.94
N THR A 98 -19.49 7.13 -4.40
CA THR A 98 -18.89 8.32 -5.01
C THR A 98 -18.35 8.05 -6.41
N ILE A 99 -17.66 6.91 -6.59
CA ILE A 99 -17.09 6.51 -7.89
C ILE A 99 -18.09 5.72 -8.77
N ARG A 100 -19.31 5.50 -8.30
CA ARG A 100 -20.40 4.75 -8.99
C ARG A 100 -19.99 3.33 -9.36
N MET A 101 -19.34 2.64 -8.42
CA MET A 101 -18.95 1.24 -8.55
C MET A 101 -19.51 0.41 -7.39
N ASN A 102 -19.53 -0.90 -7.56
CA ASN A 102 -20.06 -1.85 -6.58
C ASN A 102 -18.93 -2.72 -6.00
N ASP A 103 -19.21 -3.28 -4.82
CA ASP A 103 -18.37 -4.33 -4.24
C ASP A 103 -18.23 -5.51 -5.22
N GLY A 104 -17.04 -6.02 -5.38
CA GLY A 104 -16.71 -7.11 -6.29
C GLY A 104 -16.41 -6.72 -7.73
N GLU A 105 -16.63 -5.48 -8.14
CA GLU A 105 -16.25 -5.02 -9.48
C GLU A 105 -14.71 -4.93 -9.65
N TRP A 106 -14.28 -4.98 -10.91
CA TRP A 106 -12.86 -4.99 -11.26
C TRP A 106 -12.38 -3.61 -11.67
N VAL A 107 -11.24 -3.22 -11.11
CA VAL A 107 -10.58 -1.93 -11.36
C VAL A 107 -9.10 -2.10 -11.65
N ASP A 108 -8.55 -1.11 -12.30
CA ASP A 108 -7.11 -0.88 -12.38
C ASP A 108 -6.75 0.33 -11.52
N MET A 109 -5.63 0.27 -10.85
CA MET A 109 -5.07 1.40 -10.10
C MET A 109 -4.03 2.13 -10.95
N VAL A 110 -4.15 3.43 -11.05
CA VAL A 110 -3.23 4.29 -11.80
C VAL A 110 -2.61 5.31 -10.85
N THR A 111 -1.29 5.41 -10.82
CA THR A 111 -0.62 6.40 -9.97
C THR A 111 -0.68 7.80 -10.58
N LEU A 112 -0.75 8.78 -9.67
CA LEU A 112 -0.70 10.20 -9.97
C LEU A 112 0.60 10.82 -9.42
N SER A 113 1.72 10.12 -9.66
CA SER A 113 3.04 10.54 -9.17
C SER A 113 3.60 11.74 -9.92
N GLU A 114 4.52 12.46 -9.26
CA GLU A 114 5.09 13.73 -9.76
C GLU A 114 6.23 13.54 -10.77
N ASP A 115 6.71 12.33 -10.93
CA ASP A 115 7.84 12.02 -11.83
C ASP A 115 7.44 11.87 -13.31
N GLY A 116 6.19 12.19 -13.65
CA GLY A 116 5.66 12.12 -15.02
C GLY A 116 5.49 10.70 -15.58
N THR A 117 5.78 9.66 -14.79
CA THR A 117 5.63 8.28 -15.22
C THR A 117 4.28 7.71 -14.78
N THR A 118 3.45 7.31 -15.72
CA THR A 118 2.21 6.59 -15.42
C THR A 118 2.53 5.14 -15.06
N ARG A 119 2.13 4.73 -13.86
CA ARG A 119 2.23 3.35 -13.39
C ARG A 119 0.84 2.80 -13.17
N ARG A 120 0.67 1.54 -13.53
CA ARG A 120 -0.61 0.83 -13.38
C ARG A 120 -0.43 -0.49 -12.65
N ALA A 121 -1.46 -0.87 -11.92
CA ALA A 121 -1.64 -2.22 -11.42
C ALA A 121 -3.05 -2.66 -11.82
N ASP A 122 -3.12 -3.61 -12.75
CA ASP A 122 -4.35 -3.97 -13.43
C ASP A 122 -5.04 -5.17 -12.79
N GLY A 123 -6.38 -5.25 -12.93
CA GLY A 123 -7.17 -6.40 -12.55
C GLY A 123 -7.26 -6.62 -11.03
N PHE A 124 -7.66 -5.60 -10.29
CA PHE A 124 -7.96 -5.69 -8.85
C PHE A 124 -9.45 -5.70 -8.61
N ARG A 125 -9.90 -6.57 -7.70
CA ARG A 125 -11.29 -6.64 -7.28
C ARG A 125 -11.55 -5.67 -6.12
N LEU A 126 -12.60 -4.87 -6.24
CA LEU A 126 -13.06 -4.00 -5.16
C LEU A 126 -13.61 -4.84 -4.01
N VAL A 127 -13.22 -4.50 -2.79
CA VAL A 127 -13.73 -5.10 -1.55
C VAL A 127 -14.17 -3.99 -0.62
N ALA A 128 -15.48 -3.92 -0.37
CA ALA A 128 -16.04 -2.98 0.59
C ALA A 128 -15.51 -3.30 2.00
N TYR A 129 -14.87 -2.32 2.64
CA TYR A 129 -14.21 -2.54 3.92
C TYR A 129 -14.33 -1.31 4.83
N ASP A 130 -14.24 -1.53 6.13
CA ASP A 130 -14.30 -0.45 7.12
C ASP A 130 -12.94 0.25 7.25
N ILE A 131 -12.69 1.18 6.33
CA ILE A 131 -11.52 2.07 6.32
C ILE A 131 -11.97 3.52 6.12
N PRO A 132 -11.15 4.51 6.48
CA PRO A 132 -11.48 5.91 6.28
C PRO A 132 -11.78 6.25 4.81
N ARG A 133 -12.70 7.18 4.59
CA ARG A 133 -13.00 7.70 3.26
C ARG A 133 -11.77 8.32 2.60
N GLY A 134 -11.68 8.18 1.28
CA GLY A 134 -10.55 8.64 0.49
C GLY A 134 -9.28 7.79 0.65
N CYS A 135 -9.36 6.68 1.41
CA CYS A 135 -8.26 5.74 1.61
C CYS A 135 -8.53 4.41 0.92
N LEU A 136 -7.45 3.81 0.41
CA LEU A 136 -7.44 2.46 -0.13
C LEU A 136 -6.37 1.63 0.58
N ALA A 137 -6.59 0.31 0.65
CA ALA A 137 -5.55 -0.62 1.04
C ALA A 137 -5.50 -1.80 0.05
N ALA A 138 -4.30 -2.24 -0.31
CA ALA A 138 -4.12 -3.40 -1.18
C ALA A 138 -2.84 -4.15 -0.83
N TYR A 139 -2.77 -5.43 -1.19
CA TYR A 139 -1.63 -6.26 -0.84
C TYR A 139 -0.39 -5.95 -1.68
N TYR A 140 0.77 -6.05 -1.05
CA TYR A 140 2.04 -6.16 -1.76
C TYR A 140 2.53 -7.63 -1.76
N PRO A 141 3.27 -8.10 -2.75
CA PRO A 141 3.99 -7.35 -3.80
C PRO A 141 3.15 -6.87 -4.99
N GLU A 142 1.87 -7.23 -5.09
CA GLU A 142 1.02 -6.96 -6.25
C GLU A 142 0.93 -5.46 -6.57
N THR A 143 1.00 -4.61 -5.55
CA THR A 143 0.95 -3.14 -5.68
C THR A 143 2.30 -2.45 -5.73
N ASN A 144 3.41 -3.18 -5.63
CA ASN A 144 4.76 -2.59 -5.67
C ASN A 144 5.03 -1.76 -6.94
N PRO A 145 4.53 -2.13 -8.13
CA PRO A 145 4.73 -1.32 -9.33
C PRO A 145 4.22 0.12 -9.23
N LEU A 146 3.28 0.39 -8.31
CA LEU A 146 2.70 1.72 -8.12
C LEU A 146 3.61 2.69 -7.37
N VAL A 147 4.68 2.22 -6.74
CA VAL A 147 5.60 3.08 -5.98
C VAL A 147 6.76 3.51 -6.87
N PRO A 148 6.95 4.83 -7.13
CA PRO A 148 8.11 5.31 -7.85
C PRO A 148 9.41 4.99 -7.10
N LEU A 149 10.46 4.58 -7.81
CA LEU A 149 11.77 4.32 -7.19
C LEU A 149 12.37 5.56 -6.52
N SER A 150 12.01 6.75 -7.01
CA SER A 150 12.43 8.04 -6.43
C SER A 150 11.63 8.43 -5.19
N SER A 151 10.46 7.82 -4.97
CA SER A 151 9.57 8.17 -3.87
C SER A 151 9.99 7.47 -2.57
N VAL A 152 10.86 8.14 -1.84
CA VAL A 152 11.43 7.65 -0.58
C VAL A 152 11.39 8.73 0.50
N ALA A 153 11.35 8.31 1.75
CA ALA A 153 11.46 9.21 2.90
C ALA A 153 12.87 9.87 2.94
N ASP A 154 12.92 11.15 3.25
CA ASP A 154 14.12 11.99 3.12
C ASP A 154 15.37 11.41 3.81
N GLN A 155 15.26 11.01 5.07
CA GLN A 155 16.40 10.50 5.83
C GLN A 155 16.51 8.98 5.78
N ALA A 156 15.42 8.28 6.02
CA ALA A 156 15.42 6.83 6.11
C ALA A 156 15.52 6.13 4.74
N ARG A 157 15.28 6.86 3.64
CA ARG A 157 15.27 6.34 2.26
C ARG A 157 14.33 5.14 2.07
N THR A 158 13.36 5.04 2.97
CA THR A 158 12.32 4.00 2.90
C THR A 158 11.28 4.36 1.83
N PRO A 159 10.87 3.42 0.96
CA PRO A 159 9.82 3.67 -0.04
C PRO A 159 8.51 4.15 0.58
N THR A 160 7.87 5.16 -0.02
CA THR A 160 6.64 5.78 0.49
C THR A 160 5.38 4.97 0.16
N SER A 161 5.42 3.67 0.42
CA SER A 161 4.37 2.71 0.06
C SER A 161 3.08 2.78 0.90
N LYS A 162 2.98 3.76 1.82
CA LYS A 162 1.79 3.96 2.67
C LYS A 162 1.00 5.21 2.32
N SER A 163 1.43 5.97 1.32
CA SER A 163 0.77 7.20 0.89
C SER A 163 0.96 7.42 -0.61
N ILE A 164 0.42 6.51 -1.41
CA ILE A 164 0.53 6.54 -2.86
C ILE A 164 -0.72 7.21 -3.41
N PRO A 165 -0.62 8.35 -4.14
CA PRO A 165 -1.76 8.95 -4.81
C PRO A 165 -2.16 8.12 -6.02
N VAL A 166 -3.40 7.63 -6.02
CA VAL A 166 -3.93 6.80 -7.11
C VAL A 166 -5.34 7.22 -7.48
N MET A 167 -5.72 6.94 -8.72
CA MET A 167 -7.11 6.89 -9.16
C MET A 167 -7.48 5.47 -9.54
N LEU A 168 -8.78 5.16 -9.45
CA LEU A 168 -9.35 3.89 -9.89
C LEU A 168 -10.00 4.10 -11.26
N VAL A 169 -9.77 3.15 -12.17
CA VAL A 169 -10.44 3.11 -13.47
C VAL A 169 -11.04 1.72 -13.69
N PRO A 170 -12.17 1.59 -14.39
CA PRO A 170 -12.75 0.28 -14.72
C PRO A 170 -11.75 -0.60 -15.44
N SER A 171 -11.58 -1.85 -15.00
CA SER A 171 -10.60 -2.76 -15.59
C SER A 171 -11.05 -3.28 -16.94
N GLN A 172 -10.14 -3.29 -17.91
CA GLN A 172 -10.34 -3.92 -19.22
C GLN A 172 -10.17 -5.44 -19.14
N VAL A 173 -9.40 -5.94 -18.17
CA VAL A 173 -9.09 -7.38 -18.01
C VAL A 173 -10.35 -8.18 -17.67
N ALA A 174 -11.26 -7.62 -16.89
CA ALA A 174 -12.51 -8.27 -16.51
C ALA A 174 -13.46 -8.50 -17.71
N ARG A 175 -13.49 -7.56 -18.66
CA ARG A 175 -14.38 -7.68 -19.85
C ARG A 175 -14.00 -8.85 -20.75
N THR A 176 -12.72 -9.20 -20.82
CA THR A 176 -12.26 -10.35 -21.62
C THR A 176 -12.56 -11.68 -20.93
N ALA A 177 -12.49 -11.76 -19.61
CA ALA A 177 -12.81 -12.98 -18.85
C ALA A 177 -14.32 -13.30 -18.90
N ASP A 178 -15.17 -12.29 -18.70
CA ASP A 178 -16.63 -12.45 -18.76
C ASP A 178 -17.11 -12.80 -20.19
N THR A 179 -16.48 -12.24 -21.22
CA THR A 179 -16.81 -12.55 -22.63
C THR A 179 -16.39 -13.99 -22.98
N GLN A 180 -15.25 -14.47 -22.49
CA GLN A 180 -14.82 -15.86 -22.71
C GLN A 180 -15.69 -16.86 -21.95
N ALA A 181 -16.10 -16.55 -20.73
CA ALA A 181 -17.00 -17.39 -19.95
C ALA A 181 -18.40 -17.51 -20.60
N ALA A 182 -18.94 -16.41 -21.13
CA ALA A 182 -20.22 -16.42 -21.85
C ALA A 182 -20.15 -17.25 -23.13
N THR A 183 -19.07 -17.15 -23.90
CA THR A 183 -18.87 -17.92 -25.15
C THR A 183 -18.72 -19.41 -24.89
N THR A 184 -18.16 -19.80 -23.73
CA THR A 184 -17.96 -21.22 -23.37
C THR A 184 -19.25 -21.83 -22.80
N ALA A 185 -20.19 -21.04 -22.32
CA ALA A 185 -21.47 -21.50 -21.80
C ALA A 185 -22.55 -21.70 -22.91
N GLU A 186 -22.32 -21.15 -24.10
CA GLU A 186 -23.20 -21.29 -25.27
C GLU A 186 -22.72 -22.36 -26.29
N ALA A 187 -21.59 -23.02 -26.02
CA ALA A 187 -21.03 -24.08 -26.86
C ALA A 187 -21.15 -25.45 -26.20
#